data_5f532f14d29f2b9088ef06c24de99f26
#
_entry.id   5f532f14d29f2b9088ef06c24de99f26
#
_cell.length_a   1.000
_cell.length_b   1.000
_cell.length_c   1.000
_cell.angle_alpha   90.00
_cell.angle_beta   90.00
_cell.angle_gamma   90.00
#
_symmetry.space_group_name_H-M   'P 1'
#
loop_
_entity.id
_entity.type
_entity.pdbx_description
1 polymer ?
#
loop_
_entity_poly.entity_id
_entity_poly.type
_entity_poly.pdbx_seq_one_letter_code
_entity_poly.pdbx_strand_id
1 'polypeptide(L)'
;KTTFSHRLSIQLRVHGLRPHPIPVDNYFVNREDTPLDAYGKPNFECLEALDIKELNKDLQGLLAGEEVELPIFNFVSGKREMSGEKLRIGDRDVLVIEGIHSLNDAMTYSIDKENKFKIYISALTQLNIDEHNRIPTTDARLLRRIVRDAAKRGTNAAKTISMWQSVRRGEDENIFPYQENCDV
;
A
#
# COMPACT_ATOMS: atom_id res chain seq x y z
N LYS A 1 5.98 -2.31 -4.22
CA LYS A 1 4.70 -2.99 -3.99
C LYS A 1 3.84 -2.92 -5.24
N THR A 2 3.37 -1.76 -5.69
CA THR A 2 2.51 -1.60 -6.88
C THR A 2 3.09 -2.26 -8.15
N THR A 3 4.38 -2.08 -8.45
CA THR A 3 5.03 -2.76 -9.60
C THR A 3 4.98 -4.28 -9.44
N PHE A 4 5.14 -4.78 -8.23
CA PHE A 4 5.06 -6.22 -7.96
C PHE A 4 3.62 -6.72 -8.13
N SER A 5 2.62 -6.04 -7.59
CA SER A 5 1.21 -6.43 -7.72
C SER A 5 0.78 -6.53 -9.19
N HIS A 6 1.21 -5.58 -10.03
CA HIS A 6 0.97 -5.66 -11.47
C HIS A 6 1.64 -6.86 -12.14
N ARG A 7 2.90 -7.18 -11.79
CA ARG A 7 3.59 -8.35 -12.32
C ARG A 7 2.96 -9.66 -11.84
N LEU A 8 2.60 -9.73 -10.56
CA LEU A 8 1.84 -10.86 -10.01
C LEU A 8 0.51 -11.05 -10.74
N SER A 9 -0.21 -9.96 -11.00
CA SER A 9 -1.46 -9.99 -11.75
C SER A 9 -1.28 -10.57 -13.16
N ILE A 10 -0.18 -10.27 -13.85
CA ILE A 10 0.12 -10.89 -15.15
C ILE A 10 0.29 -12.41 -15.00
N GLN A 11 1.05 -12.86 -13.99
CA GLN A 11 1.26 -14.29 -13.76
C GLN A 11 -0.04 -15.01 -13.39
N LEU A 12 -0.85 -14.43 -12.53
CA LEU A 12 -2.16 -14.99 -12.17
C LEU A 12 -3.08 -15.17 -13.40
N ARG A 13 -3.05 -14.21 -14.34
CA ARG A 13 -3.80 -14.32 -15.62
C ARG A 13 -3.30 -15.48 -16.48
N VAL A 14 -2.00 -15.71 -16.54
CA VAL A 14 -1.42 -16.87 -17.26
C VAL A 14 -1.95 -18.19 -16.70
N HIS A 15 -2.23 -18.24 -15.40
CA HIS A 15 -2.83 -19.39 -14.73
C HIS A 15 -4.36 -19.41 -14.75
N GLY A 16 -5.01 -18.56 -15.56
CA GLY A 16 -6.45 -18.58 -15.77
C GLY A 16 -7.27 -17.87 -14.68
N LEU A 17 -6.63 -17.11 -13.80
CA LEU A 17 -7.28 -16.28 -12.79
C LEU A 17 -7.53 -14.87 -13.32
N ARG A 18 -8.44 -14.14 -12.68
CA ARG A 18 -8.75 -12.74 -12.98
C ARG A 18 -8.37 -11.85 -11.81
N PRO A 19 -7.12 -11.35 -11.75
CA PRO A 19 -6.66 -10.51 -10.66
C PRO A 19 -7.19 -9.07 -10.77
N HIS A 20 -7.63 -8.54 -9.63
CA HIS A 20 -8.07 -7.16 -9.46
C HIS A 20 -7.15 -6.47 -8.45
N PRO A 21 -6.18 -5.65 -8.90
CA PRO A 21 -5.34 -4.86 -8.01
C PRO A 21 -6.16 -3.81 -7.25
N ILE A 22 -6.04 -3.82 -5.93
CA ILE A 22 -6.66 -2.84 -5.04
C ILE A 22 -5.56 -2.12 -4.27
N PRO A 23 -5.16 -0.92 -4.69
CA PRO A 23 -4.23 -0.09 -3.95
C PRO A 23 -4.88 0.42 -2.65
N VAL A 24 -4.33 0.05 -1.50
CA VAL A 24 -4.82 0.52 -0.20
C VAL A 24 -4.67 2.04 -0.06
N ASP A 25 -3.73 2.63 -0.77
CA ASP A 25 -3.56 4.09 -0.86
C ASP A 25 -4.84 4.82 -1.33
N ASN A 26 -5.76 4.15 -2.02
CA ASN A 26 -7.05 4.71 -2.42
C ASN A 26 -8.03 4.91 -1.24
N TYR A 27 -7.76 4.28 -0.12
CA TYR A 27 -8.57 4.36 1.09
C TYR A 27 -8.03 5.35 2.12
N PHE A 28 -7.04 6.18 1.79
CA PHE A 28 -6.64 7.26 2.67
C PHE A 28 -7.85 8.16 3.01
N VAL A 29 -7.94 8.57 4.26
CA VAL A 29 -8.84 9.66 4.67
C VAL A 29 -8.39 10.96 3.97
N ASN A 30 -9.25 11.96 3.86
CA ASN A 30 -8.84 13.23 3.29
C ASN A 30 -7.65 13.80 4.07
N ARG A 31 -6.79 14.56 3.40
CA ARG A 31 -5.57 15.09 4.00
C ARG A 31 -5.81 15.91 5.27
N GLU A 32 -6.92 16.61 5.34
CA GLU A 32 -7.35 17.41 6.50
C GLU A 32 -7.74 16.55 7.71
N ASP A 33 -8.19 15.31 7.46
CA ASP A 33 -8.62 14.34 8.47
C ASP A 33 -7.49 13.39 8.91
N THR A 34 -6.28 13.55 8.34
CA THR A 34 -5.14 12.68 8.66
C THR A 34 -4.76 12.82 10.14
N PRO A 35 -4.63 11.72 10.90
CA PRO A 35 -4.19 11.75 12.29
C PRO A 35 -2.85 12.48 12.45
N LEU A 36 -2.67 13.14 13.58
CA LEU A 36 -1.42 13.83 13.91
C LEU A 36 -0.47 12.88 14.65
N ASP A 37 0.82 13.02 14.37
CA ASP A 37 1.88 12.35 15.13
C ASP A 37 2.12 13.06 16.50
N ALA A 38 3.01 12.50 17.32
CA ALA A 38 3.39 13.07 18.61
C ALA A 38 3.98 14.49 18.53
N TYR A 39 4.32 14.96 17.34
CA TYR A 39 4.87 16.29 17.08
C TYR A 39 3.84 17.24 16.46
N GLY A 40 2.56 16.83 16.38
CA GLY A 40 1.49 17.62 15.79
C GLY A 40 1.53 17.71 14.25
N LYS A 41 2.24 16.80 13.58
CA LYS A 41 2.32 16.72 12.12
C LYS A 41 1.44 15.59 11.59
N PRO A 42 0.84 15.72 10.38
CA PRO A 42 0.06 14.65 9.78
C PRO A 42 0.87 13.35 9.65
N ASN A 43 0.36 12.26 10.23
CA ASN A 43 0.95 10.93 10.18
C ASN A 43 0.28 10.09 9.10
N PHE A 44 0.87 10.04 7.92
CA PHE A 44 0.38 9.24 6.79
C PHE A 44 0.80 7.78 6.84
N GLU A 45 1.63 7.41 7.80
CA GLU A 45 2.19 6.05 7.88
C GLU A 45 1.46 5.19 8.94
N CYS A 46 0.54 5.75 9.72
CA CYS A 46 -0.27 4.99 10.67
C CYS A 46 -1.48 4.33 9.99
N LEU A 47 -2.02 3.30 10.64
CA LEU A 47 -3.16 2.55 10.11
C LEU A 47 -4.43 3.41 10.05
N GLU A 48 -4.60 4.31 11.01
CA GLU A 48 -5.75 5.23 11.14
C GLU A 48 -5.78 6.32 10.06
N ALA A 49 -4.71 6.48 9.29
CA ALA A 49 -4.72 7.31 8.09
C ALA A 49 -5.55 6.70 6.95
N LEU A 50 -5.95 5.44 7.10
CA LEU A 50 -6.80 4.72 6.16
C LEU A 50 -8.23 4.59 6.71
N ASP A 51 -9.21 4.67 5.84
CA ASP A 51 -10.59 4.32 6.16
C ASP A 51 -10.76 2.78 6.11
N ILE A 52 -10.33 2.15 7.21
CA ILE A 52 -10.38 0.70 7.38
C ILE A 52 -11.81 0.17 7.33
N LYS A 53 -12.78 0.97 7.77
CA LYS A 53 -14.20 0.55 7.79
C LYS A 53 -14.73 0.45 6.38
N GLU A 54 -14.49 1.44 5.54
CA GLU A 54 -14.93 1.41 4.15
C GLU A 54 -14.19 0.33 3.36
N LEU A 55 -12.88 0.17 3.56
CA LEU A 55 -12.12 -0.92 2.96
C LEU A 55 -12.74 -2.29 3.28
N ASN A 56 -13.03 -2.56 4.55
CA ASN A 56 -13.61 -3.86 4.93
C ASN A 56 -15.04 -4.05 4.40
N LYS A 57 -15.84 -3.00 4.36
CA LYS A 57 -17.18 -3.02 3.77
C LYS A 57 -17.11 -3.37 2.27
N ASP A 58 -16.24 -2.72 1.53
CA ASP A 58 -16.05 -2.96 0.10
C ASP A 58 -15.55 -4.40 -0.17
N LEU A 59 -14.59 -4.87 0.62
CA LEU A 59 -14.08 -6.23 0.51
C LEU A 59 -15.17 -7.27 0.81
N GLN A 60 -15.98 -7.06 1.84
CA GLN A 60 -17.11 -7.97 2.16
C GLN A 60 -18.16 -7.98 1.04
N GLY A 61 -18.54 -6.80 0.50
CA GLY A 61 -19.46 -6.71 -0.62
C GLY A 61 -18.95 -7.46 -1.85
N LEU A 62 -17.66 -7.27 -2.20
CA LEU A 62 -17.04 -7.98 -3.31
C LEU A 62 -17.05 -9.49 -3.10
N LEU A 63 -16.67 -9.97 -1.92
CA LEU A 63 -16.68 -11.42 -1.58
C LEU A 63 -18.08 -12.01 -1.53
N ALA A 64 -19.09 -11.20 -1.23
CA ALA A 64 -20.51 -11.58 -1.33
C ALA A 64 -21.04 -11.57 -2.78
N GLY A 65 -20.22 -11.17 -3.77
CA GLY A 65 -20.60 -11.06 -5.18
C GLY A 65 -21.44 -9.83 -5.50
N GLU A 66 -21.43 -8.83 -4.64
CA GLU A 66 -22.08 -7.54 -4.87
C GLU A 66 -21.27 -6.68 -5.85
N GLU A 67 -21.92 -5.71 -6.45
CA GLU A 67 -21.28 -4.70 -7.28
C GLU A 67 -20.86 -3.53 -6.38
N VAL A 68 -19.55 -3.27 -6.29
CA VAL A 68 -18.96 -2.25 -5.42
C VAL A 68 -18.24 -1.20 -6.27
N GLU A 69 -18.48 0.06 -5.98
CA GLU A 69 -17.72 1.18 -6.54
C GLU A 69 -16.52 1.49 -5.66
N LEU A 70 -15.31 1.29 -6.21
CA LEU A 70 -14.08 1.48 -5.46
C LEU A 70 -13.66 2.96 -5.45
N PRO A 71 -13.13 3.46 -4.32
CA PRO A 71 -12.62 4.82 -4.25
C PRO A 71 -11.29 4.97 -4.99
N ILE A 72 -10.93 6.23 -5.25
CA ILE A 72 -9.61 6.64 -5.73
C ILE A 72 -9.12 7.82 -4.90
N PHE A 73 -7.83 7.83 -4.55
CA PHE A 73 -7.23 8.93 -3.81
C PHE A 73 -6.43 9.84 -4.73
N ASN A 74 -6.82 11.10 -4.79
CA ASN A 74 -6.12 12.12 -5.55
C ASN A 74 -5.00 12.74 -4.70
N PHE A 75 -3.75 12.33 -4.94
CA PHE A 75 -2.58 12.81 -4.19
C PHE A 75 -2.29 14.32 -4.37
N VAL A 76 -2.77 14.92 -5.42
CA VAL A 76 -2.58 16.36 -5.67
C VAL A 76 -3.55 17.17 -4.80
N SER A 77 -4.84 16.90 -4.90
CA SER A 77 -5.89 17.55 -4.09
C SER A 77 -5.86 17.09 -2.62
N GLY A 78 -5.38 15.86 -2.36
CA GLY A 78 -5.41 15.24 -1.03
C GLY A 78 -6.80 14.79 -0.62
N LYS A 79 -7.66 14.45 -1.59
CA LYS A 79 -9.04 14.02 -1.34
C LYS A 79 -9.29 12.64 -1.92
N ARG A 80 -10.16 11.90 -1.24
CA ARG A 80 -10.74 10.66 -1.75
C ARG A 80 -11.97 10.99 -2.58
N GLU A 81 -12.06 10.38 -3.73
CA GLU A 81 -13.14 10.54 -4.71
C GLU A 81 -13.66 9.16 -5.11
N MET A 82 -14.89 9.07 -5.57
CA MET A 82 -15.39 7.83 -6.15
C MET A 82 -14.88 7.71 -7.59
N SER A 83 -14.41 6.52 -7.97
CA SER A 83 -13.81 6.31 -9.29
C SER A 83 -14.82 6.31 -10.44
N GLY A 84 -16.08 6.07 -10.15
CA GLY A 84 -17.13 5.77 -11.15
C GLY A 84 -17.03 4.34 -11.71
N GLU A 85 -15.95 3.63 -11.42
CA GLU A 85 -15.77 2.25 -11.85
C GLU A 85 -16.32 1.29 -10.81
N LYS A 86 -17.16 0.36 -11.26
CA LYS A 86 -17.76 -0.67 -10.42
C LYS A 86 -17.08 -2.00 -10.67
N LEU A 87 -16.81 -2.71 -9.59
CA LEU A 87 -16.24 -4.05 -9.62
C LEU A 87 -17.23 -5.05 -9.03
N ARG A 88 -17.34 -6.19 -9.69
CA ARG A 88 -18.02 -7.39 -9.18
C ARG A 88 -17.11 -8.57 -9.42
N ILE A 89 -16.96 -9.44 -8.44
CA ILE A 89 -16.10 -10.63 -8.52
C ILE A 89 -16.89 -11.94 -8.51
N GLY A 90 -16.28 -12.99 -9.01
CA GLY A 90 -16.81 -14.37 -9.02
C GLY A 90 -15.68 -15.39 -8.81
N ASP A 91 -15.95 -16.66 -9.06
CA ASP A 91 -15.13 -17.82 -8.62
C ASP A 91 -13.65 -17.80 -9.05
N ARG A 92 -13.29 -17.13 -10.14
CA ARG A 92 -11.90 -17.07 -10.62
C ARG A 92 -11.24 -15.71 -10.41
N ASP A 93 -11.92 -14.84 -9.71
CA ASP A 93 -11.40 -13.51 -9.42
C ASP A 93 -10.54 -13.53 -8.16
N VAL A 94 -9.43 -12.80 -8.18
CA VAL A 94 -8.49 -12.68 -7.07
C VAL A 94 -8.27 -11.20 -6.77
N LEU A 95 -8.53 -10.78 -5.55
CA LEU A 95 -8.21 -9.43 -5.10
C LEU A 95 -6.73 -9.36 -4.74
N VAL A 96 -5.98 -8.49 -5.40
CA VAL A 96 -4.56 -8.26 -5.13
C VAL A 96 -4.41 -6.95 -4.37
N ILE A 97 -4.50 -7.03 -3.05
CA ILE A 97 -4.44 -5.87 -2.16
C ILE A 97 -2.97 -5.49 -1.93
N GLU A 98 -2.61 -4.23 -2.17
CA GLU A 98 -1.24 -3.76 -1.97
C GLU A 98 -1.21 -2.47 -1.15
N GLY A 99 -0.38 -2.47 -0.10
CA GLY A 99 -0.19 -1.32 0.77
C GLY A 99 0.88 -1.56 1.82
N ILE A 100 1.20 -0.54 2.60
CA ILE A 100 2.19 -0.67 3.67
C ILE A 100 1.65 -1.48 4.85
N HIS A 101 0.34 -1.49 5.06
CA HIS A 101 -0.33 -2.19 6.15
C HIS A 101 -0.88 -3.58 5.77
N SER A 102 -0.63 -4.07 4.53
CA SER A 102 -1.29 -5.29 4.03
C SER A 102 -0.95 -6.57 4.80
N LEU A 103 0.13 -6.58 5.59
CA LEU A 103 0.47 -7.69 6.48
C LEU A 103 -0.21 -7.61 7.85
N ASN A 104 -0.73 -6.44 8.24
CA ASN A 104 -1.43 -6.25 9.50
C ASN A 104 -2.88 -6.75 9.38
N ASP A 105 -3.23 -7.76 10.20
CA ASP A 105 -4.58 -8.33 10.19
C ASP A 105 -5.67 -7.33 10.56
N ALA A 106 -5.33 -6.29 11.33
CA ALA A 106 -6.28 -5.22 11.64
C ALA A 106 -6.75 -4.44 10.42
N MET A 107 -5.97 -4.42 9.32
CA MET A 107 -6.38 -3.76 8.08
C MET A 107 -7.55 -4.48 7.39
N THR A 108 -7.56 -5.81 7.43
CA THR A 108 -8.58 -6.66 6.79
C THR A 108 -9.25 -7.57 7.82
N TYR A 109 -9.68 -6.99 8.94
CA TYR A 109 -10.24 -7.72 10.08
C TYR A 109 -11.52 -8.50 9.74
N SER A 110 -12.24 -8.07 8.72
CA SER A 110 -13.49 -8.70 8.29
C SER A 110 -13.30 -9.93 7.40
N ILE A 111 -12.07 -10.21 6.98
CA ILE A 111 -11.76 -11.33 6.10
C ILE A 111 -11.04 -12.41 6.89
N ASP A 112 -11.52 -13.64 6.77
CA ASP A 112 -10.93 -14.81 7.43
C ASP A 112 -9.51 -15.08 6.96
N LYS A 113 -8.68 -15.60 7.85
CA LYS A 113 -7.27 -15.87 7.60
C LYS A 113 -7.05 -16.86 6.45
N GLU A 114 -7.94 -17.84 6.34
CA GLU A 114 -7.93 -18.89 5.31
C GLU A 114 -8.17 -18.33 3.89
N ASN A 115 -8.79 -17.17 3.79
CA ASN A 115 -9.06 -16.47 2.53
C ASN A 115 -7.99 -15.46 2.16
N LYS A 116 -6.86 -15.43 2.89
CA LYS A 116 -5.75 -14.50 2.66
C LYS A 116 -4.47 -15.26 2.37
N PHE A 117 -3.69 -14.76 1.41
CA PHE A 117 -2.32 -15.19 1.19
C PHE A 117 -1.42 -13.94 1.23
N LYS A 118 -0.54 -13.87 2.21
CA LYS A 118 0.26 -12.68 2.52
C LYS A 118 1.66 -12.79 1.98
N ILE A 119 2.05 -11.80 1.18
CA ILE A 119 3.37 -11.75 0.55
C ILE A 119 4.13 -10.52 1.05
N TYR A 120 5.28 -10.75 1.68
CA TYR A 120 6.20 -9.68 2.06
C TYR A 120 7.14 -9.34 0.91
N ILE A 121 7.15 -8.08 0.48
CA ILE A 121 8.02 -7.61 -0.59
C ILE A 121 8.96 -6.53 -0.06
N SER A 122 10.24 -6.85 -0.06
CA SER A 122 11.33 -5.91 0.21
C SER A 122 12.19 -5.69 -1.03
N ALA A 123 12.54 -4.44 -1.30
CA ALA A 123 13.52 -4.11 -2.34
C ALA A 123 14.93 -4.25 -1.76
N LEU A 124 15.44 -5.46 -1.73
CA LEU A 124 16.84 -5.69 -1.38
C LEU A 124 17.71 -5.22 -2.55
N THR A 125 18.52 -4.20 -2.31
CA THR A 125 19.47 -3.70 -3.28
C THR A 125 20.80 -4.39 -3.03
N GLN A 126 21.26 -5.18 -4.00
CA GLN A 126 22.55 -5.85 -3.96
C GLN A 126 23.63 -5.07 -4.75
N LEU A 127 23.49 -3.75 -4.81
CA LEU A 127 24.46 -2.89 -5.46
C LEU A 127 25.55 -2.52 -4.47
N ASN A 128 26.79 -2.72 -4.87
CA ASN A 128 27.97 -2.31 -4.14
C ASN A 128 28.50 -1.00 -4.73
N ILE A 129 29.08 -0.14 -3.90
CA ILE A 129 29.84 1.03 -4.31
C ILE A 129 31.26 0.58 -4.69
N ASP A 130 31.78 -0.38 -3.90
CA ASP A 130 33.09 -1.04 -4.10
C ASP A 130 33.03 -2.47 -3.54
N GLU A 131 34.17 -3.16 -3.48
CA GLU A 131 34.30 -4.55 -3.02
C GLU A 131 33.82 -4.79 -1.58
N HIS A 132 33.80 -3.75 -0.75
CA HIS A 132 33.51 -3.85 0.68
C HIS A 132 32.25 -3.07 1.11
N ASN A 133 31.77 -2.11 0.29
CA ASN A 133 30.72 -1.20 0.63
C ASN A 133 29.46 -1.41 -0.21
N ARG A 134 28.41 -1.93 0.43
CA ARG A 134 27.08 -2.04 -0.18
C ARG A 134 26.31 -0.75 -0.01
N ILE A 135 25.53 -0.35 -1.03
CA ILE A 135 24.54 0.73 -0.88
C ILE A 135 23.47 0.26 0.10
N PRO A 136 23.24 0.97 1.22
CA PRO A 136 22.18 0.65 2.15
C PRO A 136 20.82 0.61 1.45
N THR A 137 20.00 -0.37 1.79
CA THR A 137 18.63 -0.47 1.23
C THR A 137 17.80 0.78 1.51
N THR A 138 18.01 1.41 2.66
CA THR A 138 17.37 2.68 3.05
C THR A 138 17.68 3.81 2.07
N ASP A 139 18.94 3.93 1.64
CA ASP A 139 19.38 4.99 0.73
C ASP A 139 18.82 4.79 -0.67
N ALA A 140 18.86 3.54 -1.17
CA ALA A 140 18.24 3.18 -2.43
C ALA A 140 16.72 3.45 -2.40
N ARG A 141 16.05 3.19 -1.29
CA ARG A 141 14.62 3.49 -1.12
C ARG A 141 14.33 4.98 -1.08
N LEU A 142 15.17 5.77 -0.40
CA LEU A 142 15.05 7.23 -0.41
C LEU A 142 15.18 7.80 -1.81
N LEU A 143 16.21 7.39 -2.56
CA LEU A 143 16.40 7.81 -3.95
C LEU A 143 15.20 7.46 -4.84
N ARG A 144 14.70 6.24 -4.74
CA ARG A 144 13.50 5.81 -5.47
C ARG A 144 12.26 6.62 -5.08
N ARG A 145 12.11 6.98 -3.80
CA ARG A 145 11.01 7.82 -3.32
C ARG A 145 11.12 9.22 -3.88
N ILE A 146 12.31 9.84 -3.87
CA ILE A 146 12.54 11.18 -4.44
C ILE A 146 12.11 11.21 -5.91
N VAL A 147 12.59 10.26 -6.72
CA VAL A 147 12.25 10.17 -8.14
C VAL A 147 10.74 9.98 -8.36
N ARG A 148 10.13 9.06 -7.64
CA ARG A 148 8.69 8.80 -7.74
C ARG A 148 7.86 10.02 -7.33
N ASP A 149 8.18 10.64 -6.21
CA ASP A 149 7.40 11.74 -5.64
C ASP A 149 7.51 12.99 -6.52
N ALA A 150 8.68 13.24 -7.12
CA ALA A 150 8.85 14.29 -8.13
C ALA A 150 8.02 14.01 -9.40
N ALA A 151 8.04 12.78 -9.91
CA ALA A 151 7.41 12.43 -11.17
C ALA A 151 5.88 12.28 -11.07
N LYS A 152 5.35 11.85 -9.90
CA LYS A 152 3.94 11.42 -9.79
C LYS A 152 3.14 12.10 -8.69
N ARG A 153 3.78 12.78 -7.74
CA ARG A 153 3.12 13.36 -6.55
C ARG A 153 3.34 14.86 -6.41
N GLY A 154 4.03 15.48 -7.36
CA GLY A 154 4.32 16.91 -7.34
C GLY A 154 5.16 17.36 -6.14
N THR A 155 5.93 16.47 -5.53
CA THR A 155 6.73 16.73 -4.33
C THR A 155 8.20 16.79 -4.69
N ASN A 156 8.88 17.89 -4.35
CA ASN A 156 10.31 18.07 -4.62
C ASN A 156 11.19 17.24 -3.66
N ALA A 157 12.47 17.09 -4.01
CA ALA A 157 13.42 16.29 -3.26
C ALA A 157 13.61 16.77 -1.80
N ALA A 158 13.69 18.08 -1.59
CA ALA A 158 13.88 18.64 -0.24
C ALA A 158 12.72 18.26 0.69
N LYS A 159 11.47 18.34 0.20
CA LYS A 159 10.29 17.93 0.96
C LYS A 159 10.27 16.42 1.21
N THR A 160 10.64 15.62 0.22
CA THR A 160 10.74 14.16 0.41
C THR A 160 11.78 13.80 1.47
N ILE A 161 12.96 14.46 1.46
CA ILE A 161 14.00 14.25 2.46
C ILE A 161 13.53 14.67 3.86
N SER A 162 12.85 15.82 3.98
CA SER A 162 12.34 16.28 5.28
C SER A 162 11.30 15.33 5.90
N MET A 163 10.57 14.59 5.07
CA MET A 163 9.58 13.59 5.52
C MET A 163 10.22 12.22 5.80
N TRP A 164 11.47 11.99 5.39
CA TRP A 164 12.07 10.66 5.40
C TRP A 164 12.15 10.03 6.80
N GLN A 165 12.43 10.83 7.80
CA GLN A 165 12.49 10.36 9.19
C GLN A 165 11.13 9.84 9.68
N SER A 166 10.02 10.50 9.31
CA SER A 166 8.68 10.05 9.64
C SER A 166 8.36 8.73 8.93
N VAL A 167 8.75 8.60 7.66
CA VAL A 167 8.58 7.35 6.89
C VAL A 167 9.34 6.20 7.54
N ARG A 168 10.58 6.43 7.98
CA ARG A 168 11.37 5.40 8.66
C ARG A 168 10.71 4.94 9.96
N ARG A 169 10.24 5.88 10.76
CA ARG A 169 9.46 5.57 11.96
C ARG A 169 8.21 4.74 11.66
N GLY A 170 7.48 5.13 10.61
CA GLY A 170 6.31 4.37 10.17
C GLY A 170 6.64 2.94 9.73
N GLU A 171 7.82 2.70 9.14
CA GLU A 171 8.29 1.35 8.82
C GLU A 171 8.55 0.54 10.08
N ASP A 172 9.25 1.12 11.06
CA ASP A 172 9.60 0.47 12.32
C ASP A 172 8.35 0.14 13.15
N GLU A 173 7.34 1.01 13.12
CA GLU A 173 6.11 0.85 13.91
C GLU A 173 5.03 0.02 13.20
N ASN A 174 4.90 0.14 11.87
CA ASN A 174 3.73 -0.34 11.13
C ASN A 174 4.04 -1.40 10.06
N ILE A 175 5.30 -1.69 9.76
CA ILE A 175 5.65 -2.68 8.73
C ILE A 175 6.46 -3.83 9.34
N PHE A 176 7.60 -3.53 9.93
CA PHE A 176 8.51 -4.57 10.42
C PHE A 176 7.93 -5.47 11.50
N PRO A 177 7.08 -5.01 12.44
CA PRO A 177 6.44 -5.91 13.41
C PRO A 177 5.54 -6.98 12.79
N TYR A 178 5.10 -6.78 11.55
CA TYR A 178 4.17 -7.69 10.86
C TYR A 178 4.85 -8.55 9.79
N GLN A 179 6.17 -8.48 9.62
CA GLN A 179 6.89 -9.26 8.61
C GLN A 179 6.69 -10.76 8.77
N GLU A 180 6.71 -11.24 10.02
CA GLU A 180 6.54 -12.65 10.33
C GLU A 180 5.10 -13.17 10.09
N ASN A 181 4.16 -12.28 9.78
CA ASN A 181 2.77 -12.64 9.48
C ASN A 181 2.57 -13.00 7.99
N CYS A 182 3.62 -12.99 7.17
CA CYS A 182 3.53 -13.36 5.78
C CYS A 182 3.63 -14.88 5.57
N ASP A 183 3.06 -15.35 4.47
CA ASP A 183 3.17 -16.74 4.02
C ASP A 183 4.44 -16.94 3.17
N VAL A 184 4.91 -15.85 2.50
CA VAL A 184 6.12 -15.82 1.67
C VAL A 184 6.80 -14.45 1.76
#